data_d60af9b37d9eb9e10c032592529644fa
#
_entry.id   d60af9b37d9eb9e10c032592529644fa
#
_cell.length_a   1.000
_cell.length_b   1.000
_cell.length_c   1.000
_cell.angle_alpha   90.00
_cell.angle_beta   90.00
_cell.angle_gamma   90.00
#
_symmetry.space_group_name_H-M   'P 1'
#
loop_
_entity.id
_entity.type
_entity.pdbx_description
1 polymer ?
#
loop_
_entity_poly.entity_id
_entity_poly.type
_entity_poly.pdbx_seq_one_letter_code
_entity_poly.pdbx_strand_id
1 'polypeptide(L)'
;AFIFDTPEIKKILSYKTDKTTYKDLTKPYYNKTKGYDMVQKMQYIDFNFWLVGDILLKADKMSMANSLEVRVPFLDRIVIDYAKTMPTKYKIKDNQTKYAFRQVANHVLDKKWANKKKLGFPVPLREWMKDRDIYLKIKDRFSKSSEFFNVEEITKLLNEHYESKKDNSR
;
A
#
# COMPACT_ATOMS: atom_id res chain seq x y z
N ALA A 1 6.60 0.44 -0.37
CA ALA A 1 7.39 -0.27 -1.39
C ALA A 1 7.52 0.64 -2.60
N PHE A 2 8.74 0.82 -3.11
CA PHE A 2 8.94 1.46 -4.40
C PHE A 2 8.62 0.45 -5.48
N ILE A 3 7.73 0.82 -6.41
CA ILE A 3 7.46 0.02 -7.60
C ILE A 3 8.39 0.48 -8.71
N PHE A 4 8.47 1.80 -8.93
CA PHE A 4 9.38 2.43 -9.89
C PHE A 4 10.15 3.55 -9.21
N ASP A 5 11.44 3.68 -9.55
CA ASP A 5 12.22 4.85 -9.16
C ASP A 5 11.99 6.03 -10.13
N THR A 6 12.54 7.20 -9.79
CA THR A 6 12.35 8.41 -10.62
C THR A 6 12.88 8.26 -12.05
N PRO A 7 14.04 7.64 -12.33
CA PRO A 7 14.49 7.36 -13.68
C PRO A 7 13.56 6.41 -14.46
N GLU A 8 13.03 5.38 -13.81
CA GLU A 8 12.10 4.43 -14.43
C GLU A 8 10.77 5.12 -14.76
N ILE A 9 10.22 5.94 -13.86
CA ILE A 9 9.01 6.72 -14.09
C ILE A 9 9.17 7.61 -15.33
N LYS A 10 10.32 8.27 -15.50
CA LYS A 10 10.59 9.12 -16.66
C LYS A 10 10.64 8.37 -17.99
N LYS A 11 10.97 7.08 -17.98
CA LYS A 11 10.93 6.23 -19.18
C LYS A 11 9.52 5.77 -19.52
N ILE A 12 8.72 5.49 -18.48
CA ILE A 12 7.36 4.96 -18.62
C ILE A 12 6.36 6.04 -19.05
N LEU A 13 6.51 7.28 -18.57
CA LEU A 13 5.59 8.36 -18.89
C LEU A 13 5.92 9.00 -20.22
N SER A 14 4.89 9.28 -21.05
CA SER A 14 5.01 9.96 -22.33
C SER A 14 5.17 11.47 -22.18
N TYR A 15 4.85 12.02 -21.02
CA TYR A 15 4.92 13.45 -20.72
C TYR A 15 5.92 13.76 -19.61
N LYS A 16 6.45 14.97 -19.61
CA LYS A 16 7.31 15.44 -18.52
C LYS A 16 6.42 15.64 -17.28
N THR A 17 6.72 14.89 -16.23
CA THR A 17 6.12 15.13 -14.92
C THR A 17 6.57 16.51 -14.43
N ASP A 18 5.65 17.24 -13.82
CA ASP A 18 5.96 18.46 -13.11
C ASP A 18 7.10 18.25 -12.11
N LYS A 19 7.74 19.34 -11.72
CA LYS A 19 8.87 19.31 -10.78
C LYS A 19 8.52 18.74 -9.40
N THR A 20 7.23 18.58 -9.09
CA THR A 20 6.73 18.09 -7.81
C THR A 20 6.97 16.58 -7.70
N THR A 21 7.77 16.19 -6.73
CA THR A 21 8.08 14.80 -6.42
C THR A 21 7.28 14.31 -5.20
N TYR A 22 7.24 12.98 -4.99
CA TYR A 22 6.66 12.43 -3.75
C TYR A 22 7.31 13.01 -2.50
N LYS A 23 8.59 13.40 -2.57
CA LYS A 23 9.31 14.07 -1.47
C LYS A 23 8.72 15.43 -1.15
N ASP A 24 8.34 16.19 -2.16
CA ASP A 24 7.72 17.50 -1.99
C ASP A 24 6.33 17.38 -1.36
N LEU A 25 5.56 16.38 -1.76
CA LEU A 25 4.26 16.07 -1.18
C LEU A 25 4.36 15.63 0.28
N THR A 26 5.34 14.82 0.64
CA THR A 26 5.49 14.26 1.99
C THR A 26 6.25 15.17 2.96
N LYS A 27 7.12 16.05 2.46
CA LYS A 27 7.96 16.94 3.27
C LYS A 27 7.19 17.77 4.31
N PRO A 28 6.03 18.40 4.00
CA PRO A 28 5.26 19.14 5.01
C PRO A 28 4.82 18.27 6.19
N TYR A 29 4.49 17.01 5.90
CA TYR A 29 4.07 16.04 6.92
C TYR A 29 5.26 15.57 7.77
N TYR A 30 6.41 15.28 7.16
CA TYR A 30 7.63 14.98 7.89
C TYR A 30 8.07 16.14 8.79
N ASN A 31 7.90 17.37 8.36
CA ASN A 31 8.21 18.55 9.17
C ASN A 31 7.36 18.64 10.45
N LYS A 32 6.11 18.16 10.39
CA LYS A 32 5.22 18.11 11.57
C LYS A 32 5.60 17.00 12.57
N THR A 33 6.48 16.09 12.20
CA THR A 33 6.92 14.97 13.04
C THR A 33 8.27 15.19 13.72
N LYS A 34 8.69 16.44 13.87
CA LYS A 34 9.89 16.78 14.64
C LYS A 34 9.74 16.24 16.07
N GLY A 35 10.76 15.54 16.56
CA GLY A 35 10.72 14.90 17.88
C GLY A 35 10.08 13.51 17.94
N TYR A 36 9.43 13.05 16.86
CA TYR A 36 8.93 11.68 16.79
C TYR A 36 10.05 10.69 16.48
N ASP A 37 9.96 9.49 17.03
CA ASP A 37 10.82 8.38 16.58
C ASP A 37 10.44 7.90 15.17
N MET A 38 11.25 7.01 14.59
CA MET A 38 11.05 6.54 13.21
C MET A 38 9.70 5.85 13.01
N VAL A 39 9.25 5.03 13.96
CA VAL A 39 7.97 4.32 13.89
C VAL A 39 6.80 5.30 13.91
N GLN A 40 6.86 6.28 14.80
CA GLN A 40 5.85 7.32 14.89
C GLN A 40 5.78 8.17 13.60
N LYS A 41 6.94 8.51 13.01
CA LYS A 41 7.00 9.22 11.72
C LYS A 41 6.35 8.42 10.60
N MET A 42 6.70 7.14 10.48
CA MET A 42 6.11 6.25 9.48
C MET A 42 4.60 6.13 9.66
N GLN A 43 4.14 5.90 10.89
CA GLN A 43 2.71 5.85 11.20
C GLN A 43 1.99 7.14 10.81
N TYR A 44 2.58 8.30 11.11
CA TYR A 44 1.99 9.59 10.77
C TYR A 44 1.83 9.77 9.26
N ILE A 45 2.83 9.37 8.48
CA ILE A 45 2.77 9.40 7.02
C ILE A 45 1.70 8.42 6.49
N ASP A 46 1.68 7.19 7.00
CA ASP A 46 0.69 6.18 6.59
C ASP A 46 -0.75 6.64 6.89
N PHE A 47 -0.98 7.27 8.03
CA PHE A 47 -2.30 7.83 8.38
C PHE A 47 -2.77 8.91 7.41
N ASN A 48 -1.85 9.76 6.92
CA ASN A 48 -2.22 10.89 6.07
C ASN A 48 -2.28 10.56 4.57
N PHE A 49 -1.67 9.47 4.14
CA PHE A 49 -1.60 9.10 2.73
C PHE A 49 -2.21 7.73 2.46
N TRP A 50 -1.57 6.67 2.92
CA TRP A 50 -1.96 5.31 2.57
C TRP A 50 -3.28 4.89 3.19
N LEU A 51 -3.49 5.18 4.48
CA LEU A 51 -4.73 4.79 5.15
C LEU A 51 -5.95 5.49 4.52
N VAL A 52 -5.87 6.81 4.33
CA VAL A 52 -6.99 7.60 3.78
C VAL A 52 -7.11 7.39 2.28
N GLY A 53 -6.01 7.49 1.54
CA GLY A 53 -6.00 7.50 0.07
C GLY A 53 -6.16 6.13 -0.59
N ASP A 54 -5.85 5.04 0.12
CA ASP A 54 -5.97 3.67 -0.42
C ASP A 54 -6.90 2.80 0.43
N ILE A 55 -6.55 2.56 1.69
CA ILE A 55 -7.22 1.52 2.50
C ILE A 55 -8.67 1.88 2.78
N LEU A 56 -8.94 3.06 3.34
CA LEU A 56 -10.29 3.48 3.69
C LEU A 56 -11.12 3.78 2.45
N LEU A 57 -10.54 4.44 1.46
CA LEU A 57 -11.22 4.75 0.20
C LEU A 57 -11.66 3.45 -0.51
N LYS A 58 -10.79 2.47 -0.58
CA LYS A 58 -11.08 1.17 -1.18
C LYS A 58 -12.13 0.40 -0.37
N ALA A 59 -11.98 0.34 0.95
CA ALA A 59 -12.92 -0.34 1.84
C ALA A 59 -14.32 0.26 1.69
N ASP A 60 -14.45 1.58 1.72
CA ASP A 60 -15.72 2.29 1.56
C ASP A 60 -16.33 2.02 0.17
N LYS A 61 -15.58 2.29 -0.90
CA LYS A 61 -16.08 2.13 -2.29
C LYS A 61 -16.54 0.70 -2.58
N MET A 62 -15.77 -0.29 -2.17
CA MET A 62 -16.09 -1.69 -2.46
C MET A 62 -17.25 -2.21 -1.61
N SER A 63 -17.32 -1.84 -0.34
CA SER A 63 -18.41 -2.26 0.54
C SER A 63 -19.73 -1.59 0.14
N MET A 64 -19.71 -0.28 -0.11
CA MET A 64 -20.89 0.47 -0.53
C MET A 64 -21.42 0.03 -1.90
N ALA A 65 -20.53 -0.35 -2.83
CA ALA A 65 -20.94 -0.94 -4.10
C ALA A 65 -21.76 -2.25 -3.94
N ASN A 66 -21.64 -2.90 -2.79
CA ASN A 66 -22.39 -4.10 -2.42
C ASN A 66 -23.41 -3.84 -1.29
N SER A 67 -23.78 -2.58 -1.04
CA SER A 67 -24.73 -2.17 -0.01
C SER A 67 -24.34 -2.66 1.41
N LEU A 68 -23.03 -2.78 1.67
CA LEU A 68 -22.50 -3.23 2.95
C LEU A 68 -21.86 -2.05 3.67
N GLU A 69 -22.31 -1.75 4.87
CA GLU A 69 -21.71 -0.73 5.73
C GLU A 69 -20.55 -1.34 6.55
N VAL A 70 -19.35 -0.81 6.39
CA VAL A 70 -18.16 -1.23 7.14
C VAL A 70 -17.81 -0.21 8.20
N ARG A 71 -17.65 -0.66 9.44
CA ARG A 71 -17.17 0.15 10.55
C ARG A 71 -15.74 -0.21 10.91
N VAL A 72 -14.95 0.79 11.32
CA VAL A 72 -13.52 0.66 11.63
C VAL A 72 -13.23 1.08 13.09
N PRO A 73 -13.59 0.26 14.09
CA PRO A 73 -13.58 0.65 15.50
C PRO A 73 -12.20 1.08 16.01
N PHE A 74 -11.11 0.59 15.42
CA PHE A 74 -9.76 1.02 15.78
C PHE A 74 -9.37 2.40 15.26
N LEU A 75 -10.20 3.01 14.42
CA LEU A 75 -10.05 4.40 13.98
C LEU A 75 -10.95 5.35 14.75
N ASP A 76 -11.67 4.87 15.76
CA ASP A 76 -12.35 5.73 16.71
C ASP A 76 -11.38 6.74 17.33
N ARG A 77 -11.84 7.97 17.52
CA ARG A 77 -11.00 9.07 17.97
C ARG A 77 -10.33 8.80 19.32
N ILE A 78 -11.09 8.21 20.26
CA ILE A 78 -10.57 7.90 21.61
C ILE A 78 -9.48 6.84 21.51
N VAL A 79 -9.70 5.80 20.70
CA VAL A 79 -8.74 4.71 20.49
C VAL A 79 -7.46 5.23 19.83
N ILE A 80 -7.58 6.09 18.81
CA ILE A 80 -6.42 6.69 18.12
C ILE A 80 -5.66 7.62 19.06
N ASP A 81 -6.34 8.48 19.80
CA ASP A 81 -5.68 9.41 20.71
C ASP A 81 -4.89 8.65 21.79
N TYR A 82 -5.46 7.57 22.33
CA TYR A 82 -4.73 6.67 23.23
C TYR A 82 -3.52 6.02 22.53
N ALA A 83 -3.71 5.48 21.33
CA ALA A 83 -2.64 4.81 20.59
C ALA A 83 -1.48 5.76 20.21
N LYS A 84 -1.74 7.05 20.00
CA LYS A 84 -0.70 8.06 19.75
C LYS A 84 0.24 8.23 20.96
N THR A 85 -0.29 8.18 22.17
CA THR A 85 0.50 8.35 23.41
C THR A 85 1.33 7.12 23.75
N MET A 86 1.02 5.98 23.13
CA MET A 86 1.69 4.70 23.42
C MET A 86 3.15 4.73 22.94
N PRO A 87 4.13 4.48 23.85
CA PRO A 87 5.53 4.34 23.48
C PRO A 87 5.78 3.23 22.46
N THR A 88 6.74 3.44 21.57
CA THR A 88 7.07 2.51 20.48
C THR A 88 7.39 1.10 20.96
N LYS A 89 8.02 0.94 22.13
CA LYS A 89 8.29 -0.39 22.72
C LYS A 89 7.04 -1.25 22.97
N TYR A 90 5.87 -0.63 23.09
CA TYR A 90 4.58 -1.36 23.19
C TYR A 90 3.90 -1.56 21.84
N LYS A 91 4.32 -0.84 20.82
CA LYS A 91 3.82 -1.02 19.45
C LYS A 91 4.57 -2.14 18.73
N ILE A 92 5.91 -2.13 18.89
CA ILE A 92 6.82 -3.13 18.30
C ILE A 92 7.79 -3.59 19.36
N LYS A 93 7.89 -4.90 19.59
CA LYS A 93 8.85 -5.52 20.48
C LYS A 93 9.30 -6.87 19.90
N ASP A 94 10.58 -7.18 19.98
CA ASP A 94 11.15 -8.47 19.55
C ASP A 94 10.72 -8.86 18.11
N ASN A 95 10.78 -7.91 17.18
CA ASN A 95 10.28 -8.03 15.80
C ASN A 95 8.78 -8.35 15.68
N GLN A 96 8.03 -8.31 16.77
CA GLN A 96 6.59 -8.50 16.77
C GLN A 96 5.89 -7.14 16.68
N THR A 97 5.15 -6.92 15.60
CA THR A 97 4.25 -5.76 15.45
C THR A 97 2.95 -5.97 16.23
N LYS A 98 2.27 -4.85 16.56
CA LYS A 98 1.03 -4.85 17.34
C LYS A 98 1.20 -5.50 18.73
N TYR A 99 2.37 -5.32 19.35
CA TYR A 99 2.73 -6.04 20.57
C TYR A 99 1.70 -5.90 21.69
N ALA A 100 1.37 -4.66 22.12
CA ALA A 100 0.39 -4.45 23.19
C ALA A 100 -0.99 -5.03 22.84
N PHE A 101 -1.44 -4.87 21.58
CA PHE A 101 -2.71 -5.45 21.13
C PHE A 101 -2.71 -6.98 21.22
N ARG A 102 -1.61 -7.64 20.87
CA ARG A 102 -1.47 -9.10 21.01
C ARG A 102 -1.45 -9.53 22.47
N GLN A 103 -0.82 -8.73 23.36
CA GLN A 103 -0.87 -9.04 24.80
C GLN A 103 -2.31 -9.01 25.31
N VAL A 104 -3.09 -7.98 24.97
CA VAL A 104 -4.51 -7.93 25.34
C VAL A 104 -5.29 -9.10 24.73
N ALA A 105 -5.06 -9.40 23.46
CA ALA A 105 -5.71 -10.53 22.78
C ALA A 105 -5.45 -11.87 23.45
N ASN A 106 -4.25 -12.09 24.04
CA ASN A 106 -3.91 -13.31 24.77
C ASN A 106 -4.72 -13.52 26.07
N HIS A 107 -5.36 -12.46 26.59
CA HIS A 107 -6.24 -12.56 27.75
C HIS A 107 -7.69 -12.91 27.39
N VAL A 108 -8.10 -12.63 26.15
CA VAL A 108 -9.50 -12.77 25.72
C VAL A 108 -9.69 -13.82 24.63
N LEU A 109 -8.62 -14.26 23.99
CA LEU A 109 -8.63 -15.23 22.91
C LEU A 109 -7.66 -16.38 23.20
N ASP A 110 -7.90 -17.52 22.57
CA ASP A 110 -6.91 -18.60 22.54
C ASP A 110 -5.58 -18.08 21.96
N LYS A 111 -4.46 -18.49 22.58
CA LYS A 111 -3.09 -18.05 22.22
C LYS A 111 -2.75 -18.30 20.74
N LYS A 112 -3.29 -19.37 20.15
CA LYS A 112 -3.12 -19.70 18.73
C LYS A 112 -3.67 -18.61 17.84
N TRP A 113 -4.83 -18.04 18.19
CA TRP A 113 -5.46 -16.97 17.41
C TRP A 113 -4.84 -15.61 17.69
N ALA A 114 -4.59 -15.30 18.97
CA ALA A 114 -3.97 -14.02 19.36
C ALA A 114 -2.59 -13.80 18.71
N ASN A 115 -1.83 -14.89 18.51
CA ASN A 115 -0.47 -14.83 17.95
C ASN A 115 -0.39 -15.29 16.49
N LYS A 116 -1.53 -15.53 15.83
CA LYS A 116 -1.55 -15.93 14.42
C LYS A 116 -0.76 -14.93 13.55
N LYS A 117 0.10 -15.46 12.70
CA LYS A 117 0.84 -14.65 11.72
C LYS A 117 -0.17 -13.96 10.78
N LYS A 118 0.03 -12.66 10.57
CA LYS A 118 -0.78 -11.92 9.60
C LYS A 118 -0.60 -12.53 8.22
N LEU A 119 -1.70 -12.99 7.62
CA LEU A 119 -1.77 -13.33 6.21
C LEU A 119 -2.38 -12.12 5.47
N GLY A 120 -1.76 -11.71 4.37
CA GLY A 120 -2.36 -10.74 3.45
C GLY A 120 -3.52 -11.40 2.67
N PHE A 121 -4.21 -10.61 1.86
CA PHE A 121 -5.10 -11.12 0.82
C PHE A 121 -4.33 -11.11 -0.51
N PRO A 122 -3.57 -12.16 -0.82
CA PRO A 122 -2.81 -12.21 -2.06
C PRO A 122 -3.78 -12.35 -3.22
N VAL A 123 -3.85 -11.31 -4.05
CA VAL A 123 -4.46 -11.43 -5.37
C VAL A 123 -3.40 -12.00 -6.30
N PRO A 124 -3.65 -13.09 -7.02
CA PRO A 124 -2.65 -13.77 -7.84
C PRO A 124 -2.42 -13.03 -9.18
N LEU A 125 -2.25 -11.70 -9.13
CA LEU A 125 -2.00 -10.86 -10.31
C LEU A 125 -0.81 -11.36 -11.12
N ARG A 126 0.24 -11.82 -10.40
CA ARG A 126 1.43 -12.38 -11.03
C ARG A 126 1.10 -13.53 -11.98
N GLU A 127 0.22 -14.43 -11.56
CA GLU A 127 -0.16 -15.59 -12.39
C GLU A 127 -1.22 -15.20 -13.44
N TRP A 128 -2.16 -14.35 -13.07
CA TRP A 128 -3.18 -13.88 -14.02
C TRP A 128 -2.57 -13.13 -15.20
N MET A 129 -1.57 -12.29 -14.99
CA MET A 129 -0.91 -11.56 -16.07
C MET A 129 -0.06 -12.45 -17.00
N LYS A 130 0.14 -13.73 -16.66
CA LYS A 130 0.75 -14.74 -17.53
C LYS A 130 -0.28 -15.52 -18.35
N ASP A 131 -1.56 -15.40 -18.02
CA ASP A 131 -2.61 -15.92 -18.87
C ASP A 131 -2.64 -15.17 -20.21
N ARG A 132 -2.72 -15.93 -21.32
CA ARG A 132 -2.64 -15.36 -22.66
C ARG A 132 -3.73 -14.36 -22.96
N ASP A 133 -4.96 -14.64 -22.55
CA ASP A 133 -6.11 -13.78 -22.85
C ASP A 133 -6.04 -12.49 -22.04
N ILE A 134 -5.60 -12.58 -20.79
CA ILE A 134 -5.37 -11.43 -19.91
C ILE A 134 -4.21 -10.58 -20.45
N TYR A 135 -3.09 -11.21 -20.81
CA TYR A 135 -1.95 -10.53 -21.42
C TYR A 135 -2.36 -9.76 -22.68
N LEU A 136 -3.11 -10.38 -23.60
CA LEU A 136 -3.57 -9.72 -24.84
C LEU A 136 -4.50 -8.54 -24.56
N LYS A 137 -5.42 -8.68 -23.61
CA LYS A 137 -6.30 -7.58 -23.17
C LYS A 137 -5.52 -6.41 -22.59
N ILE A 138 -4.52 -6.66 -21.74
CA ILE A 138 -3.67 -5.62 -21.15
C ILE A 138 -2.85 -4.95 -22.25
N LYS A 139 -2.26 -5.73 -23.16
CA LYS A 139 -1.46 -5.22 -24.28
C LYS A 139 -2.29 -4.31 -25.20
N ASP A 140 -3.51 -4.70 -25.54
CA ASP A 140 -4.44 -3.87 -26.32
C ASP A 140 -4.76 -2.54 -25.60
N ARG A 141 -4.97 -2.58 -24.28
CA ARG A 141 -5.20 -1.37 -23.49
C ARG A 141 -4.00 -0.44 -23.50
N PHE A 142 -2.81 -0.97 -23.31
CA PHE A 142 -1.59 -0.17 -23.32
C PHE A 142 -1.27 0.43 -24.69
N SER A 143 -1.55 -0.29 -25.78
CA SER A 143 -1.34 0.25 -27.14
C SER A 143 -2.17 1.52 -27.42
N LYS A 144 -3.27 1.72 -26.70
CA LYS A 144 -4.18 2.87 -26.81
C LYS A 144 -3.90 3.96 -25.77
N SER A 145 -2.84 3.85 -24.99
CA SER A 145 -2.54 4.76 -23.86
C SER A 145 -1.31 5.67 -24.11
N SER A 146 -0.98 5.92 -25.38
CA SER A 146 0.19 6.73 -25.76
C SER A 146 0.16 8.18 -25.25
N GLU A 147 -1.01 8.71 -24.95
CA GLU A 147 -1.17 10.01 -24.32
C GLU A 147 -0.51 10.10 -22.94
N PHE A 148 -0.56 8.99 -22.18
CA PHE A 148 -0.07 8.96 -20.81
C PHE A 148 1.27 8.24 -20.66
N PHE A 149 1.51 7.25 -21.52
CA PHE A 149 2.60 6.33 -21.33
C PHE A 149 3.42 6.11 -22.60
N ASN A 150 4.71 5.85 -22.41
CA ASN A 150 5.56 5.30 -23.44
C ASN A 150 5.15 3.83 -23.69
N VAL A 151 4.40 3.61 -24.75
CA VAL A 151 3.79 2.30 -25.08
C VAL A 151 4.86 1.23 -25.29
N GLU A 152 6.02 1.59 -25.83
CA GLU A 152 7.13 0.66 -26.04
C GLU A 152 7.69 0.14 -24.72
N GLU A 153 8.00 1.05 -23.79
CA GLU A 153 8.54 0.68 -22.47
C GLU A 153 7.54 -0.14 -21.63
N ILE A 154 6.24 0.22 -21.63
CA ILE A 154 5.22 -0.54 -20.92
C ILE A 154 5.03 -1.93 -21.54
N THR A 155 5.02 -2.02 -22.88
CA THR A 155 4.89 -3.31 -23.57
C THR A 155 6.09 -4.21 -23.28
N LYS A 156 7.28 -3.63 -23.17
CA LYS A 156 8.48 -4.35 -22.76
C LYS A 156 8.34 -4.93 -21.34
N LEU A 157 7.90 -4.12 -20.37
CA LEU A 157 7.66 -4.58 -19.00
C LEU A 157 6.62 -5.70 -18.93
N LEU A 158 5.54 -5.58 -19.70
CA LEU A 158 4.51 -6.61 -19.80
C LEU A 158 5.04 -7.90 -20.41
N ASN A 159 5.85 -7.82 -21.48
CA ASN A 159 6.48 -8.97 -22.12
C ASN A 159 7.44 -9.68 -21.17
N GLU A 160 8.30 -8.93 -20.47
CA GLU A 160 9.22 -9.49 -19.47
C GLU A 160 8.48 -10.27 -18.38
N HIS A 161 7.32 -9.76 -17.96
CA HIS A 161 6.47 -10.46 -16.98
C HIS A 161 5.84 -11.72 -17.56
N TYR A 162 5.23 -11.63 -18.74
CA TYR A 162 4.59 -12.75 -19.43
C TYR A 162 5.57 -13.89 -19.68
N GLU A 163 6.78 -13.57 -20.13
CA GLU A 163 7.87 -14.52 -20.36
C GLU A 163 8.57 -14.99 -19.07
N SER A 164 8.09 -14.56 -17.90
CA SER A 164 8.67 -14.88 -16.60
C SER A 164 10.14 -14.43 -16.39
N LYS A 165 10.61 -13.46 -17.17
CA LYS A 165 11.96 -12.89 -17.04
C LYS A 165 12.07 -11.98 -15.81
N LYS A 166 11.01 -11.23 -15.51
CA LYS A 166 10.92 -10.31 -14.37
C LYS A 166 9.49 -10.24 -13.86
N ASP A 167 9.32 -10.13 -12.54
CA ASP A 167 8.00 -9.92 -11.93
C ASP A 167 7.64 -8.43 -11.97
N ASN A 168 6.84 -8.03 -12.94
CA ASN A 168 6.31 -6.69 -13.14
C ASN A 168 4.79 -6.62 -12.84
N SER A 169 4.27 -7.50 -11.97
CA SER A 169 2.84 -7.57 -11.61
C SER A 169 2.38 -6.50 -10.62
N ARG A 170 3.28 -5.63 -10.17
CA ARG A 170 2.98 -4.55 -9.20
C ARG A 170 3.24 -3.21 -9.81
#